data_5a32b0846f2643696b7533018b4ac513
#
_entry.id   5a32b0846f2643696b7533018b4ac513
#
_cell.length_a   1.000
_cell.length_b   1.000
_cell.length_c   1.000
_cell.angle_alpha   90.00
_cell.angle_beta   90.00
_cell.angle_gamma   90.00
#
_symmetry.space_group_name_H-M   'P 1'
#
loop_
_entity.id
_entity.type
_entity.pdbx_description
1 polymer ?
#
loop_
_entity_poly.entity_id
_entity_poly.type
_entity_poly.pdbx_seq_one_letter_code
_entity_poly.pdbx_strand_id
1 'polypeptide(L)'
;MTQENSAKVSFILVVFLGLLTAITPLATDLYLPALPIMPSELNTSASNIQMTIGVMTFGVALGQLFGGPISDTMGRKLPLITGNLLCVISSIICAYAPSIEILLLGRFLQGLTGSVGVVIAKAIARDFAFGQELTKLFALLMMVNGLAPVIAPLIGGQLLLFTTWRVIFVILAIFSAILLAGSLLFRESLPKEKRVTGGVATATKNYITLIKDKRFLGQTLIQFFAFGGFFAYISGSSFVYQNIFQLSAQEFSYLFGINSCGIILASAISARLSNVITVRQLLTFALWQLTIGSLLFLIAMLFEWPLIPVTAILFFTVCTVSLFGSASFSMAMAK
;
A
#
# COMPACT_ATOMS: atom_id res chain seq x y z
N MET A 1 14.96 28.06 -26.01
CA MET A 1 14.26 27.55 -24.81
C MET A 1 12.80 27.91 -24.96
N THR A 2 12.05 27.04 -25.58
CA THR A 2 10.61 27.23 -25.85
C THR A 2 9.87 26.91 -24.56
N GLN A 3 9.16 27.90 -24.01
CA GLN A 3 8.12 27.67 -22.99
C GLN A 3 7.04 26.77 -23.65
N GLU A 4 7.17 25.43 -23.46
CA GLU A 4 6.07 24.53 -23.74
C GLU A 4 4.94 24.88 -22.74
N ASN A 5 3.80 25.25 -23.33
CA ASN A 5 2.55 25.48 -22.63
C ASN A 5 2.27 24.33 -21.68
N SER A 6 2.49 24.54 -20.40
CA SER A 6 2.02 23.65 -19.33
C SER A 6 0.49 23.68 -19.40
N ALA A 7 -0.07 22.68 -20.05
CA ALA A 7 -1.51 22.47 -20.01
C ALA A 7 -1.87 22.19 -18.55
N LYS A 8 -2.58 23.12 -17.88
CA LYS A 8 -3.05 22.96 -16.51
C LYS A 8 -3.67 21.58 -16.36
N VAL A 9 -3.09 20.74 -15.51
CA VAL A 9 -3.62 19.40 -15.22
C VAL A 9 -5.06 19.55 -14.74
N SER A 10 -6.01 18.94 -15.45
CA SER A 10 -7.43 19.04 -15.09
C SER A 10 -7.67 18.48 -13.69
N PHE A 11 -8.49 19.16 -12.89
CA PHE A 11 -8.90 18.68 -11.56
C PHE A 11 -9.47 17.26 -11.61
N ILE A 12 -10.25 16.93 -12.63
CA ILE A 12 -10.81 15.59 -12.84
C ILE A 12 -9.69 14.54 -12.99
N LEU A 13 -8.62 14.87 -13.73
CA LEU A 13 -7.48 13.97 -13.88
C LEU A 13 -6.75 13.78 -12.55
N VAL A 14 -6.56 14.84 -11.76
CA VAL A 14 -5.92 14.74 -10.44
C VAL A 14 -6.73 13.81 -9.51
N VAL A 15 -8.05 13.99 -9.46
CA VAL A 15 -8.94 13.12 -8.67
C VAL A 15 -8.86 11.68 -9.16
N PHE A 16 -8.93 11.45 -10.48
CA PHE A 16 -8.84 10.11 -11.04
C PHE A 16 -7.52 9.41 -10.70
N LEU A 17 -6.39 10.10 -10.84
CA LEU A 17 -5.07 9.57 -10.47
C LEU A 17 -4.98 9.29 -8.95
N GLY A 18 -5.56 10.17 -8.13
CA GLY A 18 -5.68 9.96 -6.68
C GLY A 18 -6.46 8.70 -6.33
N LEU A 19 -7.63 8.51 -6.95
CA LEU A 19 -8.45 7.31 -6.75
C LEU A 19 -7.75 6.03 -7.22
N LEU A 20 -7.02 6.08 -8.34
CA LEU A 20 -6.19 4.96 -8.81
C LEU A 20 -5.09 4.58 -7.80
N THR A 21 -4.52 5.55 -7.10
CA THR A 21 -3.52 5.24 -6.06
C THR A 21 -4.14 4.76 -4.76
N ALA A 22 -5.39 5.10 -4.48
CA ALA A 22 -6.10 4.72 -3.26
C ALA A 22 -6.56 3.26 -3.25
N ILE A 23 -6.78 2.61 -4.40
CA ILE A 23 -7.39 1.27 -4.47
C ILE A 23 -6.62 0.22 -3.66
N THR A 24 -5.28 0.23 -3.76
CA THR A 24 -4.43 -0.76 -3.07
C THR A 24 -4.49 -0.62 -1.55
N PRO A 25 -4.24 0.56 -0.94
CA PRO A 25 -4.40 0.72 0.50
C PRO A 25 -5.84 0.52 0.97
N LEU A 26 -6.86 0.96 0.22
CA LEU A 26 -8.24 0.68 0.56
C LEU A 26 -8.53 -0.83 0.59
N ALA A 27 -8.07 -1.57 -0.42
CA ALA A 27 -8.23 -3.02 -0.47
C ALA A 27 -7.45 -3.75 0.63
N THR A 28 -6.37 -3.18 1.15
CA THR A 28 -5.60 -3.75 2.26
C THR A 28 -6.25 -3.46 3.60
N ASP A 29 -6.70 -2.22 3.83
CA ASP A 29 -6.96 -1.74 5.19
C ASP A 29 -8.46 -1.73 5.55
N LEU A 30 -9.35 -1.68 4.55
CA LEU A 30 -10.80 -1.56 4.78
C LEU A 30 -11.39 -2.78 5.50
N TYR A 31 -10.85 -3.98 5.27
CA TYR A 31 -11.38 -5.22 5.86
C TYR A 31 -10.60 -5.69 7.10
N LEU A 32 -9.53 -4.98 7.52
CA LEU A 32 -8.75 -5.35 8.71
C LEU A 32 -9.59 -5.55 9.98
N PRO A 33 -10.60 -4.71 10.26
CA PRO A 33 -11.47 -4.91 11.43
C PRO A 33 -12.26 -6.21 11.38
N ALA A 34 -12.47 -6.78 10.18
CA ALA A 34 -13.22 -8.02 9.98
C ALA A 34 -12.38 -9.30 10.13
N LEU A 35 -11.05 -9.21 10.14
CA LEU A 35 -10.17 -10.39 10.13
C LEU A 35 -10.50 -11.41 11.23
N PRO A 36 -10.78 -11.00 12.51
CA PRO A 36 -11.03 -11.97 13.59
C PRO A 36 -12.32 -12.78 13.45
N ILE A 37 -13.32 -12.31 12.72
CA ILE A 37 -14.58 -13.02 12.52
C ILE A 37 -14.53 -13.99 11.33
N MET A 38 -13.63 -13.80 10.38
CA MET A 38 -13.55 -14.59 9.15
C MET A 38 -13.15 -16.06 9.36
N PRO A 39 -12.28 -16.43 10.34
CA PRO A 39 -11.91 -17.82 10.56
C PRO A 39 -13.11 -18.73 10.82
N SER A 40 -14.07 -18.29 11.64
CA SER A 40 -15.28 -19.05 11.95
C SER A 40 -16.21 -19.19 10.75
N GLU A 41 -16.34 -18.13 9.92
CA GLU A 41 -17.22 -18.16 8.73
C GLU A 41 -16.67 -19.00 7.58
N LEU A 42 -15.34 -19.06 7.44
CA LEU A 42 -14.67 -19.81 6.37
C LEU A 42 -14.13 -21.18 6.85
N ASN A 43 -14.45 -21.59 8.09
CA ASN A 43 -13.96 -22.84 8.71
C ASN A 43 -12.45 -23.02 8.54
N THR A 44 -11.67 -21.98 8.88
CA THR A 44 -10.21 -21.93 8.69
C THR A 44 -9.49 -21.36 9.91
N SER A 45 -8.15 -21.37 9.89
CA SER A 45 -7.34 -20.81 10.97
C SER A 45 -7.15 -19.30 10.82
N ALA A 46 -6.89 -18.61 11.94
CA ALA A 46 -6.50 -17.20 11.94
C ALA A 46 -5.25 -16.96 11.07
N SER A 47 -4.30 -17.89 11.06
CA SER A 47 -3.09 -17.81 10.23
C SER A 47 -3.43 -17.78 8.73
N ASN A 48 -4.38 -18.58 8.27
CA ASN A 48 -4.81 -18.57 6.87
C ASN A 48 -5.50 -17.25 6.49
N ILE A 49 -6.26 -16.65 7.41
CA ILE A 49 -6.86 -15.33 7.19
C ILE A 49 -5.78 -14.25 7.12
N GLN A 50 -4.79 -14.27 8.01
CA GLN A 50 -3.64 -13.33 7.95
C GLN A 50 -2.86 -13.49 6.64
N MET A 51 -2.75 -14.70 6.11
CA MET A 51 -2.10 -14.97 4.82
C MET A 51 -2.77 -14.22 3.66
N THR A 52 -4.07 -13.88 3.76
CA THR A 52 -4.77 -13.10 2.72
C THR A 52 -4.13 -11.72 2.49
N ILE A 53 -3.56 -11.10 3.53
CA ILE A 53 -2.80 -9.84 3.41
C ILE A 53 -1.46 -10.09 2.72
N GLY A 54 -0.72 -11.11 3.15
CA GLY A 54 0.57 -11.45 2.56
C GLY A 54 0.47 -11.80 1.07
N VAL A 55 -0.51 -12.63 0.71
CA VAL A 55 -0.75 -13.04 -0.69
C VAL A 55 -1.18 -11.86 -1.56
N MET A 56 -2.03 -10.96 -1.04
CA MET A 56 -2.38 -9.72 -1.73
C MET A 56 -1.15 -8.84 -1.93
N THR A 57 -0.33 -8.65 -0.90
CA THR A 57 0.90 -7.84 -0.96
C THR A 57 1.89 -8.40 -1.98
N PHE A 58 2.01 -9.74 -2.06
CA PHE A 58 2.80 -10.40 -3.09
C PHE A 58 2.25 -10.11 -4.49
N GLY A 59 0.93 -10.16 -4.67
CA GLY A 59 0.27 -9.72 -5.91
C GLY A 59 0.59 -8.27 -6.25
N VAL A 60 0.53 -7.36 -5.26
CA VAL A 60 0.89 -5.94 -5.42
C VAL A 60 2.33 -5.78 -5.92
N ALA A 61 3.27 -6.51 -5.33
CA ALA A 61 4.67 -6.46 -5.74
C ALA A 61 4.86 -6.88 -7.20
N LEU A 62 4.23 -7.97 -7.64
CA LEU A 62 4.28 -8.43 -9.03
C LEU A 62 3.60 -7.44 -9.98
N GLY A 63 2.43 -6.91 -9.61
CA GLY A 63 1.72 -5.95 -10.44
C GLY A 63 2.48 -4.63 -10.61
N GLN A 64 3.18 -4.16 -9.58
CA GLN A 64 4.05 -2.99 -9.68
C GLN A 64 5.30 -3.27 -10.52
N LEU A 65 5.88 -4.46 -10.38
CA LEU A 65 7.09 -4.85 -11.12
C LEU A 65 6.85 -4.90 -12.63
N PHE A 66 5.72 -5.45 -13.05
CA PHE A 66 5.39 -5.66 -14.47
C PHE A 66 4.49 -4.58 -15.07
N GLY A 67 3.63 -3.95 -14.27
CA GLY A 67 2.66 -2.95 -14.74
C GLY A 67 3.31 -1.74 -15.41
N GLY A 68 4.43 -1.24 -14.88
CA GLY A 68 5.20 -0.15 -15.48
C GLY A 68 5.68 -0.50 -16.89
N PRO A 69 6.57 -1.49 -17.05
CA PRO A 69 7.09 -1.92 -18.35
C PRO A 69 6.01 -2.29 -19.39
N ILE A 70 4.92 -2.92 -18.95
CA ILE A 70 3.79 -3.23 -19.82
C ILE A 70 3.16 -1.94 -20.35
N SER A 71 2.93 -0.97 -19.46
CA SER A 71 2.31 0.31 -19.85
C SER A 71 3.23 1.19 -20.70
N ASP A 72 4.55 1.05 -20.56
CA ASP A 72 5.52 1.77 -21.40
C ASP A 72 5.58 1.25 -22.83
N THR A 73 5.22 -0.02 -23.06
CA THR A 73 5.18 -0.64 -24.38
C THR A 73 3.82 -0.58 -25.05
N MET A 74 2.74 -0.85 -24.30
CA MET A 74 1.39 -0.94 -24.86
C MET A 74 0.65 0.40 -24.86
N GLY A 75 1.16 1.41 -24.14
CA GLY A 75 0.45 2.63 -23.79
C GLY A 75 -0.21 2.51 -22.43
N ARG A 76 -0.71 3.63 -21.89
CA ARG A 76 -1.28 3.70 -20.53
C ARG A 76 -2.70 3.14 -20.47
N LYS A 77 -3.52 3.45 -21.48
CA LYS A 77 -4.96 3.20 -21.48
C LYS A 77 -5.31 1.71 -21.40
N LEU A 78 -4.74 0.89 -22.27
CA LEU A 78 -5.12 -0.53 -22.36
C LEU A 78 -4.79 -1.31 -21.08
N PRO A 79 -3.56 -1.26 -20.51
CA PRO A 79 -3.26 -1.92 -19.25
C PRO A 79 -4.08 -1.37 -18.07
N LEU A 80 -4.47 -0.09 -18.11
CA LEU A 80 -5.32 0.50 -17.08
C LEU A 80 -6.74 -0.06 -17.12
N ILE A 81 -7.34 -0.20 -18.32
CA ILE A 81 -8.66 -0.83 -18.51
C ILE A 81 -8.64 -2.29 -18.06
N THR A 82 -7.67 -3.08 -18.55
CA THR A 82 -7.58 -4.50 -18.21
C THR A 82 -7.29 -4.71 -16.73
N GLY A 83 -6.41 -3.91 -16.13
CA GLY A 83 -6.11 -3.96 -14.69
C GLY A 83 -7.35 -3.65 -13.84
N ASN A 84 -8.09 -2.58 -14.13
CA ASN A 84 -9.29 -2.24 -13.38
C ASN A 84 -10.44 -3.23 -13.60
N LEU A 85 -10.62 -3.77 -14.81
CA LEU A 85 -11.61 -4.82 -15.08
C LEU A 85 -11.31 -6.08 -14.25
N LEU A 86 -10.07 -6.53 -14.26
CA LEU A 86 -9.66 -7.70 -13.47
C LEU A 86 -9.72 -7.42 -11.97
N CYS A 87 -9.53 -6.16 -11.53
CA CYS A 87 -9.70 -5.76 -10.14
C CYS A 87 -11.18 -5.81 -9.71
N VAL A 88 -12.13 -5.45 -10.58
CA VAL A 88 -13.57 -5.67 -10.34
C VAL A 88 -13.86 -7.14 -10.15
N ILE A 89 -13.41 -7.98 -11.10
CA ILE A 89 -13.67 -9.43 -11.08
C ILE A 89 -13.08 -10.06 -9.81
N SER A 90 -11.82 -9.74 -9.47
CA SER A 90 -11.17 -10.28 -8.28
C SER A 90 -11.83 -9.83 -6.97
N SER A 91 -12.33 -8.60 -6.92
CA SER A 91 -13.10 -8.10 -5.76
C SER A 91 -14.43 -8.84 -5.62
N ILE A 92 -15.11 -9.16 -6.73
CA ILE A 92 -16.32 -9.99 -6.73
C ILE A 92 -16.00 -11.42 -6.26
N ILE A 93 -14.89 -12.01 -6.74
CA ILE A 93 -14.42 -13.32 -6.27
C ILE A 93 -14.21 -13.31 -4.75
N CYS A 94 -13.57 -12.27 -4.20
CA CYS A 94 -13.40 -12.13 -2.75
C CYS A 94 -14.74 -12.01 -2.01
N ALA A 95 -15.70 -11.22 -2.53
CA ALA A 95 -17.00 -11.01 -1.91
C ALA A 95 -17.81 -12.31 -1.79
N TYR A 96 -17.76 -13.17 -2.79
CA TYR A 96 -18.50 -14.42 -2.85
C TYR A 96 -17.64 -15.66 -2.59
N ALA A 97 -16.44 -15.51 -2.01
CA ALA A 97 -15.56 -16.63 -1.71
C ALA A 97 -16.21 -17.62 -0.75
N PRO A 98 -16.42 -18.88 -1.15
CA PRO A 98 -17.01 -19.93 -0.30
C PRO A 98 -15.98 -20.59 0.61
N SER A 99 -14.67 -20.45 0.31
CA SER A 99 -13.58 -21.05 1.05
C SER A 99 -12.37 -20.11 1.10
N ILE A 100 -11.41 -20.43 1.98
CA ILE A 100 -10.18 -19.64 2.14
C ILE A 100 -9.30 -19.67 0.87
N GLU A 101 -9.28 -20.78 0.13
CA GLU A 101 -8.48 -20.93 -1.07
C GLU A 101 -8.94 -19.96 -2.17
N ILE A 102 -10.26 -19.86 -2.36
CA ILE A 102 -10.86 -18.93 -3.32
C ILE A 102 -10.62 -17.48 -2.88
N LEU A 103 -10.73 -17.21 -1.58
CA LEU A 103 -10.40 -15.90 -1.04
C LEU A 103 -8.93 -15.53 -1.29
N LEU A 104 -7.99 -16.45 -1.02
CA LEU A 104 -6.56 -16.25 -1.27
C LEU A 104 -6.29 -15.96 -2.76
N LEU A 105 -6.89 -16.73 -3.66
CA LEU A 105 -6.78 -16.49 -5.10
C LEU A 105 -7.34 -15.11 -5.48
N GLY A 106 -8.53 -14.76 -5.00
CA GLY A 106 -9.13 -13.44 -5.22
C GLY A 106 -8.26 -12.32 -4.72
N ARG A 107 -7.68 -12.45 -3.53
CA ARG A 107 -6.77 -11.47 -2.91
C ARG A 107 -5.48 -11.30 -3.70
N PHE A 108 -4.87 -12.40 -4.16
CA PHE A 108 -3.71 -12.34 -5.05
C PHE A 108 -4.01 -11.56 -6.32
N LEU A 109 -5.10 -11.91 -7.01
CA LEU A 109 -5.51 -11.22 -8.24
C LEU A 109 -5.85 -9.76 -7.99
N GLN A 110 -6.51 -9.44 -6.89
CA GLN A 110 -6.87 -8.08 -6.50
C GLN A 110 -5.62 -7.21 -6.26
N GLY A 111 -4.59 -7.75 -5.56
CA GLY A 111 -3.30 -7.09 -5.38
C GLY A 111 -2.56 -6.88 -6.69
N LEU A 112 -2.46 -7.94 -7.51
CA LEU A 112 -1.79 -7.91 -8.81
C LEU A 112 -2.39 -6.84 -9.73
N THR A 113 -3.71 -6.80 -9.84
CA THR A 113 -4.41 -5.96 -10.82
C THR A 113 -4.62 -4.53 -10.33
N GLY A 114 -4.96 -4.35 -9.03
CA GLY A 114 -5.13 -3.02 -8.43
C GLY A 114 -3.84 -2.20 -8.43
N SER A 115 -2.69 -2.84 -8.21
CA SER A 115 -1.39 -2.14 -8.20
C SER A 115 -0.93 -1.65 -9.57
N VAL A 116 -1.43 -2.21 -10.66
CA VAL A 116 -1.18 -1.72 -12.02
C VAL A 116 -1.68 -0.28 -12.16
N GLY A 117 -2.88 0.03 -11.63
CA GLY A 117 -3.43 1.38 -11.58
C GLY A 117 -2.52 2.37 -10.85
N VAL A 118 -1.92 1.95 -9.72
CA VAL A 118 -1.01 2.80 -8.92
C VAL A 118 0.24 3.20 -9.71
N VAL A 119 0.85 2.25 -10.42
CA VAL A 119 2.06 2.50 -11.22
C VAL A 119 1.73 3.39 -12.42
N ILE A 120 0.64 3.08 -13.12
CA ILE A 120 0.22 3.84 -14.31
C ILE A 120 -0.20 5.25 -13.92
N ALA A 121 -0.84 5.47 -12.77
CA ALA A 121 -1.18 6.81 -12.29
C ALA A 121 0.08 7.70 -12.15
N LYS A 122 1.16 7.16 -11.61
CA LYS A 122 2.46 7.86 -11.50
C LYS A 122 3.08 8.13 -12.88
N ALA A 123 2.92 7.20 -13.83
CA ALA A 123 3.41 7.37 -15.19
C ALA A 123 2.60 8.46 -15.93
N ILE A 124 1.27 8.44 -15.86
CA ILE A 124 0.39 9.46 -16.41
C ILE A 124 0.72 10.84 -15.82
N ALA A 125 0.98 10.92 -14.50
CA ALA A 125 1.38 12.17 -13.88
C ALA A 125 2.64 12.77 -14.53
N ARG A 126 3.63 11.93 -14.88
CA ARG A 126 4.85 12.35 -15.60
C ARG A 126 4.59 12.70 -17.07
N ASP A 127 3.58 12.09 -17.69
CA ASP A 127 3.23 12.39 -19.08
C ASP A 127 2.58 13.79 -19.24
N PHE A 128 1.87 14.28 -18.17
CA PHE A 128 1.12 15.54 -18.22
C PHE A 128 1.77 16.71 -17.47
N ALA A 129 2.64 16.44 -16.50
CA ALA A 129 3.19 17.48 -15.63
C ALA A 129 4.73 17.44 -15.58
N PHE A 130 5.35 18.62 -15.43
CA PHE A 130 6.80 18.81 -15.36
C PHE A 130 7.19 19.76 -14.22
N GLY A 131 8.40 19.65 -13.74
CA GLY A 131 8.96 20.56 -12.74
C GLY A 131 8.10 20.66 -11.47
N GLN A 132 7.74 21.87 -11.08
CA GLN A 132 6.96 22.12 -9.85
C GLN A 132 5.55 21.54 -9.88
N GLU A 133 4.89 21.49 -11.04
CA GLU A 133 3.55 20.91 -11.17
C GLU A 133 3.58 19.40 -10.95
N LEU A 134 4.58 18.72 -11.48
CA LEU A 134 4.79 17.30 -11.22
C LEU A 134 5.04 17.02 -9.74
N THR A 135 5.86 17.85 -9.09
CA THR A 135 6.12 17.74 -7.65
C THR A 135 4.83 17.90 -6.82
N LYS A 136 4.00 18.89 -7.16
CA LYS A 136 2.70 19.09 -6.49
C LYS A 136 1.76 17.90 -6.71
N LEU A 137 1.70 17.37 -7.93
CA LEU A 137 0.85 16.23 -8.26
C LEU A 137 1.31 14.98 -7.49
N PHE A 138 2.61 14.68 -7.45
CA PHE A 138 3.11 13.58 -6.63
C PHE A 138 2.84 13.78 -5.13
N ALA A 139 2.97 14.99 -4.61
CA ALA A 139 2.63 15.28 -3.22
C ALA A 139 1.15 14.97 -2.91
N LEU A 140 0.22 15.31 -3.82
CA LEU A 140 -1.19 14.97 -3.69
C LEU A 140 -1.43 13.45 -3.73
N LEU A 141 -0.77 12.72 -4.65
CA LEU A 141 -0.87 11.26 -4.71
C LEU A 141 -0.32 10.60 -3.44
N MET A 142 0.78 11.12 -2.90
CA MET A 142 1.36 10.64 -1.63
C MET A 142 0.45 10.93 -0.44
N MET A 143 -0.22 12.10 -0.43
CA MET A 143 -1.19 12.43 0.61
C MET A 143 -2.37 11.44 0.60
N VAL A 144 -2.89 11.07 -0.55
CA VAL A 144 -3.95 10.05 -0.68
C VAL A 144 -3.47 8.70 -0.11
N ASN A 145 -2.26 8.27 -0.47
CA ASN A 145 -1.69 7.02 0.07
C ASN A 145 -1.47 7.06 1.58
N GLY A 146 -1.13 8.23 2.15
CA GLY A 146 -0.93 8.41 3.58
C GLY A 146 -2.24 8.46 4.37
N LEU A 147 -3.31 9.03 3.79
CA LEU A 147 -4.61 9.14 4.44
C LEU A 147 -5.44 7.85 4.36
N ALA A 148 -5.25 7.05 3.32
CA ALA A 148 -6.02 5.83 3.12
C ALA A 148 -5.93 4.85 4.32
N PRO A 149 -4.76 4.55 4.91
CA PRO A 149 -4.65 3.70 6.09
C PRO A 149 -5.29 4.26 7.35
N VAL A 150 -5.52 5.58 7.42
CA VAL A 150 -6.28 6.20 8.53
C VAL A 150 -7.77 6.00 8.32
N ILE A 151 -8.26 6.30 7.13
CA ILE A 151 -9.68 6.36 6.81
C ILE A 151 -10.28 4.97 6.57
N ALA A 152 -9.54 4.08 5.90
CA ALA A 152 -10.08 2.79 5.48
C ALA A 152 -10.51 1.90 6.65
N PRO A 153 -9.73 1.66 7.72
CA PRO A 153 -10.18 0.86 8.84
C PRO A 153 -11.35 1.49 9.60
N LEU A 154 -11.38 2.84 9.68
CA LEU A 154 -12.50 3.56 10.31
C LEU A 154 -13.81 3.29 9.57
N ILE A 155 -13.80 3.42 8.24
CA ILE A 155 -14.96 3.08 7.41
C ILE A 155 -15.29 1.59 7.53
N GLY A 156 -14.29 0.71 7.46
CA GLY A 156 -14.44 -0.74 7.60
C GLY A 156 -15.09 -1.15 8.90
N GLY A 157 -14.61 -0.61 10.03
CA GLY A 157 -15.19 -0.85 11.34
C GLY A 157 -16.64 -0.39 11.46
N GLN A 158 -16.98 0.79 10.91
CA GLN A 158 -18.36 1.28 10.90
C GLN A 158 -19.28 0.44 10.00
N LEU A 159 -18.79 -0.01 8.85
CA LEU A 159 -19.56 -0.88 7.95
C LEU A 159 -19.94 -2.20 8.62
N LEU A 160 -19.07 -2.76 9.45
CA LEU A 160 -19.33 -4.02 10.16
C LEU A 160 -20.46 -3.93 11.22
N LEU A 161 -20.91 -2.73 11.59
CA LEU A 161 -22.11 -2.57 12.44
C LEU A 161 -23.40 -2.96 11.69
N PHE A 162 -23.41 -2.80 10.37
CA PHE A 162 -24.65 -2.93 9.57
C PHE A 162 -24.54 -4.02 8.50
N THR A 163 -23.31 -4.52 8.24
CA THR A 163 -23.06 -5.42 7.12
C THR A 163 -22.06 -6.53 7.49
N THR A 164 -21.82 -7.44 6.57
CA THR A 164 -20.80 -8.48 6.68
C THR A 164 -19.50 -8.03 5.99
N TRP A 165 -18.39 -8.72 6.29
CA TRP A 165 -17.10 -8.47 5.62
C TRP A 165 -17.17 -8.64 4.09
N ARG A 166 -18.12 -9.44 3.58
CA ARG A 166 -18.34 -9.63 2.14
C ARG A 166 -18.74 -8.34 1.43
N VAL A 167 -19.56 -7.53 2.09
CA VAL A 167 -20.00 -6.22 1.56
C VAL A 167 -18.82 -5.26 1.38
N ILE A 168 -17.79 -5.37 2.20
CA ILE A 168 -16.56 -4.58 2.02
C ILE A 168 -15.94 -4.86 0.66
N PHE A 169 -15.88 -6.13 0.24
CA PHE A 169 -15.37 -6.48 -1.09
C PHE A 169 -16.30 -6.07 -2.23
N VAL A 170 -17.62 -6.03 -2.00
CA VAL A 170 -18.58 -5.46 -2.97
C VAL A 170 -18.33 -3.96 -3.14
N ILE A 171 -18.09 -3.23 -2.06
CA ILE A 171 -17.72 -1.79 -2.12
C ILE A 171 -16.43 -1.60 -2.92
N LEU A 172 -15.41 -2.45 -2.70
CA LEU A 172 -14.17 -2.42 -3.48
C LEU A 172 -14.40 -2.75 -4.96
N ALA A 173 -15.33 -3.65 -5.27
CA ALA A 173 -15.72 -3.95 -6.66
C ALA A 173 -16.39 -2.74 -7.32
N ILE A 174 -17.31 -2.06 -6.61
CA ILE A 174 -17.96 -0.83 -7.09
C ILE A 174 -16.91 0.28 -7.30
N PHE A 175 -16.00 0.46 -6.34
CA PHE A 175 -14.92 1.44 -6.47
C PHE A 175 -14.04 1.14 -7.70
N SER A 176 -13.66 -0.13 -7.90
CA SER A 176 -12.91 -0.56 -9.09
C SER A 176 -13.69 -0.38 -10.39
N ALA A 177 -15.02 -0.55 -10.38
CA ALA A 177 -15.88 -0.28 -11.53
C ALA A 177 -15.94 1.21 -11.88
N ILE A 178 -15.93 2.10 -10.89
CA ILE A 178 -15.80 3.55 -11.11
C ILE A 178 -14.44 3.87 -11.76
N LEU A 179 -13.35 3.25 -11.28
CA LEU A 179 -12.03 3.41 -11.88
C LEU A 179 -11.98 2.85 -13.32
N LEU A 180 -12.66 1.74 -13.58
CA LEU A 180 -12.80 1.18 -14.93
C LEU A 180 -13.53 2.16 -15.86
N ALA A 181 -14.65 2.74 -15.42
CA ALA A 181 -15.38 3.75 -16.19
C ALA A 181 -14.49 4.97 -16.49
N GLY A 182 -13.76 5.47 -15.49
CA GLY A 182 -12.77 6.53 -15.68
C GLY A 182 -11.68 6.16 -16.69
N SER A 183 -11.22 4.91 -16.67
CA SER A 183 -10.19 4.39 -17.59
C SER A 183 -10.69 4.30 -19.03
N LEU A 184 -11.96 3.97 -19.23
CA LEU A 184 -12.59 3.95 -20.56
C LEU A 184 -12.68 5.35 -21.15
N LEU A 185 -13.01 6.35 -20.34
CA LEU A 185 -13.09 7.76 -20.74
C LEU A 185 -11.72 8.42 -20.90
N PHE A 186 -10.68 7.86 -20.25
CA PHE A 186 -9.33 8.40 -20.30
C PHE A 186 -8.77 8.34 -21.73
N ARG A 187 -8.14 9.43 -22.17
CA ARG A 187 -7.41 9.48 -23.43
C ARG A 187 -5.98 9.03 -23.25
N GLU A 188 -5.46 8.23 -24.19
CA GLU A 188 -4.07 7.76 -24.16
C GLU A 188 -3.10 8.93 -23.99
N SER A 189 -2.22 8.83 -22.99
CA SER A 189 -1.21 9.87 -22.71
C SER A 189 0.16 9.58 -23.31
N LEU A 190 0.43 8.31 -23.69
CA LEU A 190 1.70 7.91 -24.26
C LEU A 190 1.58 7.69 -25.79
N PRO A 191 2.04 8.65 -26.63
CA PRO A 191 2.05 8.48 -28.08
C PRO A 191 2.82 7.24 -28.51
N LYS A 192 2.42 6.63 -29.63
CA LYS A 192 3.04 5.40 -30.13
C LYS A 192 4.55 5.54 -30.35
N GLU A 193 5.00 6.72 -30.78
CA GLU A 193 6.38 7.05 -31.08
C GLU A 193 7.28 7.11 -29.82
N LYS A 194 6.67 7.34 -28.66
CA LYS A 194 7.38 7.40 -27.36
C LYS A 194 7.37 6.08 -26.59
N ARG A 195 6.71 5.05 -27.13
CA ARG A 195 6.66 3.73 -26.48
C ARG A 195 8.00 3.04 -26.56
N VAL A 196 8.38 2.40 -25.43
CA VAL A 196 9.67 1.70 -25.31
C VAL A 196 9.60 0.35 -26.02
N THR A 197 10.63 0.02 -26.79
CA THR A 197 10.81 -1.32 -27.37
C THR A 197 11.52 -2.22 -26.35
N GLY A 198 11.14 -3.52 -26.29
CA GLY A 198 11.77 -4.49 -25.39
C GLY A 198 11.02 -4.80 -24.08
N GLY A 199 10.14 -3.92 -23.62
CA GLY A 199 9.14 -4.15 -22.57
C GLY A 199 9.66 -4.88 -21.33
N VAL A 200 8.91 -5.92 -20.93
CA VAL A 200 9.18 -6.72 -19.74
C VAL A 200 10.56 -7.40 -19.79
N ALA A 201 11.01 -7.87 -20.95
CA ALA A 201 12.31 -8.54 -21.07
C ALA A 201 13.48 -7.61 -20.72
N THR A 202 13.46 -6.38 -21.22
CA THR A 202 14.48 -5.35 -20.90
C THR A 202 14.41 -4.95 -19.43
N ALA A 203 13.22 -4.78 -18.88
CA ALA A 203 13.04 -4.48 -17.46
C ALA A 203 13.59 -5.61 -16.57
N THR A 204 13.29 -6.87 -16.88
CA THR A 204 13.81 -8.03 -16.14
C THR A 204 15.34 -8.07 -16.15
N LYS A 205 15.98 -7.79 -17.30
CA LYS A 205 17.45 -7.71 -17.40
C LYS A 205 18.01 -6.60 -16.49
N ASN A 206 17.35 -5.45 -16.46
CA ASN A 206 17.74 -4.35 -15.58
C ASN A 206 17.58 -4.72 -14.10
N TYR A 207 16.50 -5.40 -13.71
CA TYR A 207 16.30 -5.88 -12.33
C TYR A 207 17.38 -6.87 -11.90
N ILE A 208 17.75 -7.82 -12.78
CA ILE A 208 18.85 -8.77 -12.50
C ILE A 208 20.17 -8.01 -12.28
N THR A 209 20.43 -6.96 -13.05
CA THR A 209 21.63 -6.12 -12.89
C THR A 209 21.62 -5.38 -11.55
N LEU A 210 20.47 -4.83 -11.13
CA LEU A 210 20.32 -4.15 -9.85
C LEU A 210 20.50 -5.09 -8.65
N ILE A 211 19.96 -6.32 -8.73
CA ILE A 211 20.11 -7.32 -7.66
C ILE A 211 21.56 -7.75 -7.46
N LYS A 212 22.40 -7.68 -8.51
CA LYS A 212 23.84 -7.96 -8.42
C LYS A 212 24.63 -6.85 -7.75
N ASP A 213 24.10 -5.64 -7.67
CA ASP A 213 24.73 -4.54 -6.92
C ASP A 213 24.54 -4.78 -5.41
N LYS A 214 25.65 -5.07 -4.71
CA LYS A 214 25.64 -5.35 -3.26
C LYS A 214 25.09 -4.20 -2.42
N ARG A 215 25.32 -2.94 -2.85
CA ARG A 215 24.82 -1.76 -2.13
C ARG A 215 23.31 -1.65 -2.26
N PHE A 216 22.82 -1.80 -3.48
CA PHE A 216 21.37 -1.83 -3.75
C PHE A 216 20.69 -2.99 -3.02
N LEU A 217 21.26 -4.19 -3.10
CA LEU A 217 20.72 -5.39 -2.43
C LEU A 217 20.67 -5.18 -0.89
N GLY A 218 21.74 -4.64 -0.29
CA GLY A 218 21.77 -4.36 1.15
C GLY A 218 20.66 -3.41 1.59
N GLN A 219 20.43 -2.30 0.85
CA GLN A 219 19.35 -1.36 1.12
C GLN A 219 17.97 -2.00 0.95
N THR A 220 17.80 -2.80 -0.09
CA THR A 220 16.54 -3.53 -0.37
C THR A 220 16.24 -4.53 0.74
N LEU A 221 17.23 -5.24 1.26
CA LEU A 221 17.05 -6.18 2.36
C LEU A 221 16.65 -5.47 3.68
N ILE A 222 17.26 -4.33 3.99
CA ILE A 222 16.85 -3.52 5.14
C ILE A 222 15.37 -3.14 5.02
N GLN A 223 14.96 -2.63 3.87
CA GLN A 223 13.56 -2.31 3.59
C GLN A 223 12.65 -3.54 3.70
N PHE A 224 13.07 -4.67 3.12
CA PHE A 224 12.30 -5.91 3.13
C PHE A 224 11.98 -6.36 4.57
N PHE A 225 12.97 -6.39 5.47
CA PHE A 225 12.75 -6.78 6.85
C PHE A 225 11.95 -5.74 7.64
N ALA A 226 12.18 -4.45 7.43
CA ALA A 226 11.43 -3.39 8.09
C ALA A 226 9.95 -3.41 7.69
N PHE A 227 9.65 -3.54 6.40
CA PHE A 227 8.28 -3.69 5.91
C PHE A 227 7.66 -5.04 6.28
N GLY A 228 8.46 -6.11 6.36
CA GLY A 228 8.00 -7.41 6.88
C GLY A 228 7.43 -7.28 8.30
N GLY A 229 8.12 -6.58 9.20
CA GLY A 229 7.63 -6.27 10.54
C GLY A 229 6.35 -5.41 10.51
N PHE A 230 6.29 -4.42 9.62
CA PHE A 230 5.10 -3.60 9.46
C PHE A 230 3.88 -4.39 8.97
N PHE A 231 4.05 -5.27 7.99
CA PHE A 231 2.96 -6.12 7.52
C PHE A 231 2.57 -7.20 8.54
N ALA A 232 3.49 -7.66 9.38
CA ALA A 232 3.16 -8.50 10.54
C ALA A 232 2.26 -7.74 11.52
N TYR A 233 2.55 -6.45 11.81
CA TYR A 233 1.66 -5.60 12.58
C TYR A 233 0.29 -5.45 11.90
N ILE A 234 0.22 -5.11 10.61
CA ILE A 234 -1.05 -4.94 9.88
C ILE A 234 -1.90 -6.22 9.98
N SER A 235 -1.31 -7.39 9.73
CA SER A 235 -2.03 -8.67 9.72
C SER A 235 -2.39 -9.19 11.10
N GLY A 236 -1.58 -8.89 12.12
CA GLY A 236 -1.73 -9.42 13.47
C GLY A 236 -2.49 -8.50 14.43
N SER A 237 -2.42 -7.18 14.23
CA SER A 237 -2.97 -6.20 15.18
C SER A 237 -4.46 -6.37 15.46
N SER A 238 -5.24 -6.68 14.42
CA SER A 238 -6.68 -6.90 14.57
C SER A 238 -6.99 -8.07 15.51
N PHE A 239 -6.23 -9.17 15.43
CA PHE A 239 -6.37 -10.32 16.33
C PHE A 239 -5.90 -9.98 17.75
N VAL A 240 -4.81 -9.24 17.90
CA VAL A 240 -4.31 -8.81 19.22
C VAL A 240 -5.36 -7.93 19.90
N TYR A 241 -5.83 -6.90 19.26
CA TYR A 241 -6.77 -5.95 19.87
C TYR A 241 -8.15 -6.58 20.12
N GLN A 242 -8.69 -7.35 19.16
CA GLN A 242 -10.04 -7.89 19.30
C GLN A 242 -10.09 -9.21 20.05
N ASN A 243 -9.15 -10.17 19.83
CA ASN A 243 -9.23 -11.48 20.48
C ASN A 243 -8.54 -11.50 21.85
N ILE A 244 -7.40 -10.81 22.02
CA ILE A 244 -6.67 -10.81 23.30
C ILE A 244 -7.25 -9.73 24.23
N PHE A 245 -7.38 -8.49 23.73
CA PHE A 245 -7.91 -7.38 24.54
C PHE A 245 -9.42 -7.21 24.46
N GLN A 246 -10.14 -8.08 23.75
CA GLN A 246 -11.61 -8.11 23.65
C GLN A 246 -12.23 -6.78 23.18
N LEU A 247 -11.49 -6.01 22.36
CA LEU A 247 -12.01 -4.78 21.78
C LEU A 247 -12.95 -5.08 20.62
N SER A 248 -13.90 -4.18 20.41
CA SER A 248 -14.76 -4.20 19.22
C SER A 248 -13.98 -3.87 17.94
N ALA A 249 -14.55 -4.18 16.78
CA ALA A 249 -13.99 -3.81 15.47
C ALA A 249 -13.83 -2.29 15.32
N GLN A 250 -14.72 -1.49 15.95
CA GLN A 250 -14.69 -0.04 15.95
C GLN A 250 -13.54 0.50 16.80
N GLU A 251 -13.37 -0.02 18.02
CA GLU A 251 -12.28 0.38 18.92
C GLU A 251 -10.92 0.04 18.31
N PHE A 252 -10.78 -1.16 17.71
CA PHE A 252 -9.61 -1.51 16.91
C PHE A 252 -9.35 -0.47 15.80
N SER A 253 -10.39 -0.09 15.07
CA SER A 253 -10.28 0.86 13.95
C SER A 253 -9.79 2.23 14.42
N TYR A 254 -10.24 2.71 15.58
CA TYR A 254 -9.76 3.97 16.18
C TYR A 254 -8.28 3.87 16.55
N LEU A 255 -7.86 2.78 17.21
CA LEU A 255 -6.45 2.59 17.60
C LEU A 255 -5.54 2.45 16.37
N PHE A 256 -5.99 1.72 15.34
CA PHE A 256 -5.25 1.62 14.09
C PHE A 256 -5.14 2.97 13.37
N GLY A 257 -6.21 3.76 13.37
CA GLY A 257 -6.22 5.12 12.83
C GLY A 257 -5.24 6.04 13.58
N ILE A 258 -5.18 5.97 14.91
CA ILE A 258 -4.21 6.72 15.72
C ILE A 258 -2.78 6.32 15.35
N ASN A 259 -2.49 5.03 15.23
CA ASN A 259 -1.18 4.54 14.81
C ASN A 259 -0.81 5.04 13.39
N SER A 260 -1.77 5.05 12.47
CA SER A 260 -1.57 5.57 11.11
C SER A 260 -1.30 7.08 11.09
N CYS A 261 -1.98 7.86 11.95
CA CYS A 261 -1.65 9.28 12.16
C CYS A 261 -0.23 9.45 12.71
N GLY A 262 0.20 8.57 13.63
CA GLY A 262 1.58 8.52 14.12
C GLY A 262 2.60 8.32 13.02
N ILE A 263 2.33 7.44 12.05
CA ILE A 263 3.19 7.21 10.87
C ILE A 263 3.32 8.50 10.03
N ILE A 264 2.22 9.22 9.80
CA ILE A 264 2.22 10.49 9.05
C ILE A 264 3.05 11.54 9.78
N LEU A 265 2.86 11.70 11.09
CA LEU A 265 3.63 12.63 11.91
C LEU A 265 5.11 12.28 11.93
N ALA A 266 5.45 11.01 12.10
CA ALA A 266 6.83 10.52 12.06
C ALA A 266 7.48 10.76 10.69
N SER A 267 6.72 10.67 9.59
CA SER A 267 7.21 11.02 8.25
C SER A 267 7.56 12.50 8.14
N ALA A 268 6.72 13.39 8.66
CA ALA A 268 6.98 14.83 8.68
C ALA A 268 8.20 15.18 9.56
N ILE A 269 8.34 14.53 10.72
CA ILE A 269 9.50 14.66 11.60
C ILE A 269 10.78 14.17 10.91
N SER A 270 10.72 13.00 10.26
CA SER A 270 11.83 12.43 9.50
C SER A 270 12.34 13.37 8.41
N ALA A 271 11.42 13.99 7.67
CA ALA A 271 11.75 14.96 6.63
C ALA A 271 12.48 16.20 7.19
N ARG A 272 12.12 16.67 8.39
CA ARG A 272 12.84 17.75 9.06
C ARG A 272 14.18 17.30 9.61
N LEU A 273 14.22 16.11 10.19
CA LEU A 273 15.43 15.56 10.82
C LEU A 273 16.54 15.28 9.80
N SER A 274 16.17 14.92 8.57
CA SER A 274 17.14 14.71 7.48
C SER A 274 17.96 15.94 7.10
N ASN A 275 17.53 17.14 7.52
CA ASN A 275 18.31 18.38 7.37
C ASN A 275 19.37 18.58 8.47
N VAL A 276 19.28 17.83 9.58
CA VAL A 276 20.11 18.02 10.79
C VAL A 276 21.05 16.84 11.02
N ILE A 277 20.57 15.63 10.76
CA ILE A 277 21.34 14.40 10.98
C ILE A 277 21.54 13.65 9.66
N THR A 278 22.60 12.84 9.60
CA THR A 278 22.92 12.03 8.42
C THR A 278 21.88 10.90 8.23
N VAL A 279 21.67 10.51 6.98
CA VAL A 279 20.77 9.38 6.63
C VAL A 279 21.20 8.10 7.36
N ARG A 280 22.50 7.88 7.56
CA ARG A 280 23.01 6.72 8.30
C ARG A 280 22.59 6.76 9.78
N GLN A 281 22.69 7.91 10.44
CA GLN A 281 22.22 8.09 11.82
C GLN A 281 20.71 7.85 11.95
N LEU A 282 19.94 8.38 10.99
CA LEU A 282 18.49 8.16 10.94
C LEU A 282 18.13 6.69 10.81
N LEU A 283 18.80 5.95 9.91
CA LEU A 283 18.63 4.51 9.77
C LEU A 283 19.03 3.73 11.03
N THR A 284 20.16 4.09 11.64
CA THR A 284 20.61 3.44 12.87
C THR A 284 19.61 3.65 14.01
N PHE A 285 19.08 4.87 14.15
CA PHE A 285 18.02 5.16 15.12
C PHE A 285 16.75 4.34 14.85
N ALA A 286 16.31 4.28 13.60
CA ALA A 286 15.15 3.50 13.20
C ALA A 286 15.31 2.00 13.50
N LEU A 287 16.50 1.43 13.24
CA LEU A 287 16.80 0.03 13.56
C LEU A 287 16.73 -0.23 15.06
N TRP A 288 17.34 0.63 15.90
CA TRP A 288 17.25 0.49 17.35
C TRP A 288 15.83 0.63 17.85
N GLN A 289 15.08 1.60 17.36
CA GLN A 289 13.68 1.80 17.73
C GLN A 289 12.82 0.57 17.38
N LEU A 290 13.00 0.00 16.18
CA LEU A 290 12.29 -1.21 15.76
C LEU A 290 12.65 -2.40 16.64
N THR A 291 13.95 -2.61 16.89
CA THR A 291 14.44 -3.74 17.70
C THR A 291 13.94 -3.65 19.15
N ILE A 292 14.13 -2.50 19.79
CA ILE A 292 13.68 -2.27 21.17
C ILE A 292 12.16 -2.38 21.27
N GLY A 293 11.42 -1.75 20.34
CA GLY A 293 9.97 -1.81 20.33
C GLY A 293 9.44 -3.23 20.14
N SER A 294 10.05 -4.03 19.26
CA SER A 294 9.66 -5.43 19.04
C SER A 294 9.96 -6.30 20.24
N LEU A 295 11.11 -6.08 20.92
CA LEU A 295 11.44 -6.80 22.16
C LEU A 295 10.51 -6.44 23.32
N LEU A 296 10.20 -5.14 23.47
CA LEU A 296 9.23 -4.69 24.47
C LEU A 296 7.84 -5.23 24.20
N PHE A 297 7.42 -5.30 22.93
CA PHE A 297 6.15 -5.91 22.56
C PHE A 297 6.12 -7.40 22.90
N LEU A 298 7.20 -8.14 22.61
CA LEU A 298 7.33 -9.55 23.00
C LEU A 298 7.22 -9.72 24.51
N ILE A 299 7.96 -8.93 25.29
CA ILE A 299 7.91 -8.94 26.76
C ILE A 299 6.49 -8.63 27.25
N ALA A 300 5.86 -7.60 26.69
CA ALA A 300 4.52 -7.20 27.07
C ALA A 300 3.48 -8.31 26.82
N MET A 301 3.62 -9.08 25.73
CA MET A 301 2.75 -10.22 25.44
C MET A 301 3.03 -11.41 26.37
N LEU A 302 4.30 -11.70 26.67
CA LEU A 302 4.67 -12.80 27.57
C LEU A 302 4.23 -12.57 29.03
N PHE A 303 4.22 -11.31 29.47
CA PHE A 303 3.82 -10.92 30.83
C PHE A 303 2.39 -10.36 30.90
N GLU A 304 1.61 -10.54 29.84
CA GLU A 304 0.19 -10.14 29.77
C GLU A 304 -0.05 -8.67 30.20
N TRP A 305 0.78 -7.76 29.68
CA TRP A 305 0.64 -6.33 30.00
C TRP A 305 -0.72 -5.78 29.55
N PRO A 306 -1.28 -4.79 30.26
CA PRO A 306 -2.57 -4.22 29.91
C PRO A 306 -2.53 -3.46 28.59
N LEU A 307 -3.71 -3.14 28.04
CA LEU A 307 -3.91 -2.54 26.72
C LEU A 307 -3.08 -1.27 26.47
N ILE A 308 -3.05 -0.36 27.45
CA ILE A 308 -2.44 0.97 27.26
C ILE A 308 -0.94 0.90 26.95
N PRO A 309 -0.09 0.24 27.76
CA PRO A 309 1.34 0.13 27.44
C PRO A 309 1.60 -0.66 26.14
N VAL A 310 0.81 -1.70 25.85
CA VAL A 310 0.94 -2.45 24.60
C VAL A 310 0.65 -1.55 23.41
N THR A 311 -0.41 -0.76 23.46
CA THR A 311 -0.77 0.20 22.40
C THR A 311 0.32 1.27 22.22
N ALA A 312 0.87 1.80 23.31
CA ALA A 312 1.97 2.77 23.25
C ALA A 312 3.23 2.18 22.59
N ILE A 313 3.61 0.94 22.95
CA ILE A 313 4.75 0.24 22.34
C ILE A 313 4.51 0.06 20.84
N LEU A 314 3.34 -0.42 20.45
CA LEU A 314 2.98 -0.59 19.04
C LEU A 314 3.00 0.74 18.28
N PHE A 315 2.43 1.81 18.86
CA PHE A 315 2.46 3.16 18.26
C PHE A 315 3.88 3.60 17.94
N PHE A 316 4.79 3.58 18.91
CA PHE A 316 6.18 3.98 18.69
C PHE A 316 6.92 3.05 17.72
N THR A 317 6.68 1.74 17.80
CA THR A 317 7.31 0.76 16.91
C THR A 317 6.88 0.95 15.46
N VAL A 318 5.59 1.16 15.22
CA VAL A 318 5.02 1.30 13.87
C VAL A 318 5.45 2.62 13.22
N CYS A 319 5.59 3.70 13.98
CA CYS A 319 6.11 4.98 13.50
C CYS A 319 7.51 4.88 12.85
N THR A 320 8.29 3.85 13.21
CA THR A 320 9.62 3.59 12.66
C THR A 320 9.62 3.38 11.13
N VAL A 321 8.53 2.86 10.58
CA VAL A 321 8.42 2.58 9.13
C VAL A 321 8.64 3.83 8.27
N SER A 322 8.18 4.98 8.74
CA SER A 322 8.38 6.27 8.05
C SER A 322 9.85 6.67 7.97
N LEU A 323 10.62 6.35 9.02
CA LEU A 323 12.05 6.65 9.09
C LEU A 323 12.84 5.80 8.07
N PHE A 324 12.46 4.53 7.93
CA PHE A 324 13.07 3.65 6.92
C PHE A 324 12.77 4.10 5.49
N GLY A 325 11.52 4.47 5.20
CA GLY A 325 11.09 4.86 3.86
C GLY A 325 11.88 6.04 3.32
N SER A 326 12.01 7.12 4.11
CA SER A 326 12.73 8.33 3.71
C SER A 326 14.24 8.12 3.59
N ALA A 327 14.84 7.41 4.55
CA ALA A 327 16.28 7.20 4.62
C ALA A 327 16.78 6.26 3.52
N SER A 328 16.12 5.12 3.31
CA SER A 328 16.54 4.13 2.31
C SER A 328 16.35 4.65 0.88
N PHE A 329 15.29 5.41 0.61
CA PHE A 329 15.10 6.03 -0.70
C PHE A 329 16.22 7.04 -1.02
N SER A 330 16.59 7.87 -0.04
CA SER A 330 17.69 8.83 -0.18
C SER A 330 19.02 8.13 -0.46
N MET A 331 19.33 7.04 0.26
CA MET A 331 20.58 6.28 0.06
C MET A 331 20.62 5.51 -1.25
N ALA A 332 19.50 4.98 -1.73
CA ALA A 332 19.42 4.29 -3.00
C ALA A 332 19.63 5.24 -4.20
N MET A 333 19.29 6.52 -4.04
CA MET A 333 19.44 7.57 -5.06
C MET A 333 20.80 8.28 -5.01
N ALA A 334 21.53 8.16 -3.90
CA ALA A 334 22.87 8.73 -3.75
C ALA A 334 23.89 7.84 -4.49
N LYS A 335 24.20 8.23 -5.73
CA LYS A 335 25.32 7.68 -6.53
C LYS A 335 26.58 8.46 -6.30
#